data_40742c59399ea6a7611d1b6923ffdffe
#
_entry.id   40742c59399ea6a7611d1b6923ffdffe
#
_cell.length_a   1.000
_cell.length_b   1.000
_cell.length_c   1.000
_cell.angle_alpha   90.00
_cell.angle_beta   90.00
_cell.angle_gamma   90.00
#
_symmetry.space_group_name_H-M   'P 1'
#
loop_
_entity.id
_entity.type
_entity.pdbx_description
1 polymer ?
#
loop_
_entity_poly.entity_id
_entity_poly.type
_entity_poly.pdbx_seq_one_letter_code
_entity_poly.pdbx_strand_id
1 'polypeptide(L)'
;MGTPIVPRKVRKVFEGRVFTVQVESITLPKGMALDAEVVRHPGSVVIVPVTAARQVILVKQYRHAIGRYTWEIPAGGLKPGEDVAAAAGRECQEEVGMIAERLEPLGSFFPTPGYCDEEMHFFLAAGLRPPRDGDAEAHQDEDEDIETREVSFAELRAMIAGGEVVDLKTVAGVALAEKANGLEH
;
A
#
# COMPACT_ATOMS: atom_id res chain seq x y z
N MET A 1 16.15 2.66 20.36
CA MET A 1 16.45 2.46 18.91
C MET A 1 17.94 2.70 18.71
N GLY A 2 18.64 1.84 17.91
CA GLY A 2 20.06 2.04 17.63
C GLY A 2 20.28 3.20 16.65
N THR A 3 21.50 3.74 16.63
CA THR A 3 21.88 4.78 15.64
C THR A 3 21.84 4.16 14.23
N PRO A 4 21.22 4.83 13.23
CA PRO A 4 21.23 4.34 11.85
C PRO A 4 22.65 4.16 11.33
N ILE A 5 22.88 3.10 10.57
CA ILE A 5 24.15 2.85 9.90
C ILE A 5 24.18 3.70 8.63
N VAL A 6 25.15 4.62 8.56
CA VAL A 6 25.36 5.46 7.37
C VAL A 6 26.27 4.71 6.39
N PRO A 7 25.86 4.52 5.12
CA PRO A 7 26.73 3.93 4.11
C PRO A 7 27.99 4.76 3.89
N ARG A 8 29.16 4.09 3.77
CA ARG A 8 30.41 4.75 3.39
C ARG A 8 30.50 5.05 1.90
N LYS A 9 29.84 4.24 1.08
CA LYS A 9 29.76 4.39 -0.37
C LYS A 9 28.42 3.88 -0.83
N VAL A 10 27.82 4.62 -1.77
CA VAL A 10 26.57 4.24 -2.46
C VAL A 10 26.85 4.21 -3.95
N ARG A 11 26.46 3.12 -4.61
CA ARG A 11 26.52 2.95 -6.06
C ARG A 11 25.13 2.62 -6.57
N LYS A 12 24.51 3.54 -7.31
CA LYS A 12 23.26 3.30 -8.01
C LYS A 12 23.53 2.29 -9.13
N VAL A 13 22.71 1.24 -9.20
CA VAL A 13 22.80 0.15 -10.19
C VAL A 13 21.69 0.26 -11.23
N PHE A 14 20.50 0.67 -10.78
CA PHE A 14 19.34 0.84 -11.63
C PHE A 14 18.52 2.04 -11.14
N GLU A 15 17.90 2.77 -12.06
CA GLU A 15 16.95 3.85 -11.78
C GLU A 15 15.75 3.67 -12.69
N GLY A 16 14.62 3.32 -12.09
CA GLY A 16 13.33 3.15 -12.76
C GLY A 16 12.33 4.24 -12.39
N ARG A 17 11.14 4.15 -12.95
CA ARG A 17 10.02 5.06 -12.65
C ARG A 17 9.53 4.91 -11.21
N VAL A 18 9.49 3.67 -10.69
CA VAL A 18 8.90 3.34 -9.39
C VAL A 18 9.96 3.26 -8.28
N PHE A 19 11.12 2.68 -8.56
CA PHE A 19 12.16 2.46 -7.57
C PHE A 19 13.56 2.56 -8.16
N THR A 20 14.56 2.68 -7.28
CA THR A 20 15.97 2.56 -7.64
C THR A 20 16.61 1.38 -6.92
N VAL A 21 17.64 0.79 -7.53
CA VAL A 21 18.46 -0.24 -6.88
C VAL A 21 19.86 0.31 -6.62
N GLN A 22 20.32 0.15 -5.40
CA GLN A 22 21.63 0.64 -4.95
C GLN A 22 22.42 -0.50 -4.30
N VAL A 23 23.75 -0.41 -4.41
CA VAL A 23 24.68 -1.19 -3.59
C VAL A 23 25.35 -0.24 -2.62
N GLU A 24 25.23 -0.53 -1.34
CA GLU A 24 25.68 0.33 -0.24
C GLU A 24 26.72 -0.39 0.60
N SER A 25 27.96 0.16 0.58
CA SER A 25 29.03 -0.36 1.45
C SER A 25 28.81 0.13 2.87
N ILE A 26 28.48 -0.77 3.78
CA ILE A 26 28.19 -0.49 5.19
C ILE A 26 29.15 -1.22 6.12
N THR A 27 29.20 -0.76 7.38
CA THR A 27 29.85 -1.51 8.46
C THR A 27 28.85 -1.72 9.57
N LEU A 28 28.57 -2.96 9.89
CA LEU A 28 27.69 -3.34 10.99
C LEU A 28 28.30 -2.96 12.35
N PRO A 29 27.49 -2.82 13.43
CA PRO A 29 27.98 -2.42 14.76
C PRO A 29 29.09 -3.31 15.32
N LYS A 30 29.17 -4.59 14.91
CA LYS A 30 30.21 -5.52 15.30
C LYS A 30 31.49 -5.44 14.45
N GLY A 31 31.61 -4.43 13.57
CA GLY A 31 32.78 -4.16 12.74
C GLY A 31 32.82 -4.93 11.40
N MET A 32 31.85 -5.78 11.09
CA MET A 32 31.80 -6.49 9.81
C MET A 32 31.41 -5.51 8.69
N ALA A 33 32.26 -5.41 7.67
CA ALA A 33 31.98 -4.66 6.45
C ALA A 33 31.30 -5.58 5.42
N LEU A 34 30.28 -5.04 4.73
CA LEU A 34 29.58 -5.74 3.66
C LEU A 34 29.01 -4.74 2.66
N ASP A 35 28.66 -5.21 1.47
CA ASP A 35 27.89 -4.49 0.49
C ASP A 35 26.44 -4.97 0.58
N ALA A 36 25.53 -4.05 0.93
CA ALA A 36 24.08 -4.31 1.00
C ALA A 36 23.43 -3.91 -0.32
N GLU A 37 22.63 -4.80 -0.89
CA GLU A 37 21.77 -4.50 -2.03
C GLU A 37 20.43 -3.97 -1.52
N VAL A 38 20.07 -2.73 -1.95
CA VAL A 38 18.90 -2.03 -1.43
C VAL A 38 18.04 -1.52 -2.56
N VAL A 39 16.75 -1.78 -2.48
CA VAL A 39 15.71 -1.13 -3.28
C VAL A 39 15.24 0.10 -2.52
N ARG A 40 15.33 1.28 -3.16
CA ARG A 40 14.84 2.55 -2.64
C ARG A 40 13.52 2.90 -3.29
N HIS A 41 12.49 3.07 -2.47
CA HIS A 41 11.12 3.33 -2.88
C HIS A 41 10.57 4.59 -2.19
N PRO A 42 9.75 5.42 -2.87
CA PRO A 42 9.20 6.65 -2.25
C PRO A 42 8.21 6.39 -1.11
N GLY A 43 7.78 5.15 -0.93
CA GLY A 43 6.69 4.78 -0.04
C GLY A 43 5.36 4.69 -0.76
N SER A 44 4.35 4.15 -0.07
CA SER A 44 3.01 3.95 -0.61
C SER A 44 1.93 4.15 0.44
N VAL A 45 0.71 4.39 -0.02
CA VAL A 45 -0.49 4.37 0.81
C VAL A 45 -1.30 3.12 0.49
N VAL A 46 -1.94 2.56 1.50
CA VAL A 46 -2.79 1.38 1.41
C VAL A 46 -4.13 1.71 2.07
N ILE A 47 -5.20 1.53 1.35
CA ILE A 47 -6.53 1.96 1.79
C ILE A 47 -7.41 0.73 2.03
N VAL A 48 -8.10 0.68 3.17
CA VAL A 48 -9.18 -0.27 3.42
C VAL A 48 -10.50 0.50 3.30
N PRO A 49 -11.14 0.52 2.12
CA PRO A 49 -12.40 1.25 1.93
C PRO A 49 -13.55 0.42 2.46
N VAL A 50 -14.23 0.97 3.48
CA VAL A 50 -15.35 0.28 4.15
C VAL A 50 -16.65 1.05 3.93
N THR A 51 -17.63 0.36 3.34
CA THR A 51 -18.97 0.91 3.06
C THR A 51 -19.81 1.03 4.32
N ALA A 52 -20.93 1.77 4.23
CA ALA A 52 -21.91 1.86 5.31
C ALA A 52 -22.52 0.49 5.69
N ALA A 53 -22.54 -0.47 4.73
CA ALA A 53 -22.94 -1.84 4.96
C ALA A 53 -21.84 -2.72 5.57
N ARG A 54 -20.69 -2.11 5.98
CA ARG A 54 -19.52 -2.80 6.55
C ARG A 54 -18.91 -3.83 5.59
N GLN A 55 -18.93 -3.53 4.30
CA GLN A 55 -18.25 -4.30 3.26
C GLN A 55 -16.96 -3.60 2.87
N VAL A 56 -15.95 -4.37 2.51
CA VAL A 56 -14.67 -3.87 1.97
C VAL A 56 -14.78 -3.81 0.46
N ILE A 57 -14.33 -2.72 -0.15
CA ILE A 57 -14.21 -2.63 -1.60
C ILE A 57 -12.81 -3.10 -1.99
N LEU A 58 -12.75 -4.13 -2.82
CA LEU A 58 -11.53 -4.65 -3.42
C LEU A 58 -11.41 -4.15 -4.86
N VAL A 59 -10.18 -4.09 -5.32
CA VAL A 59 -9.80 -3.85 -6.71
C VAL A 59 -9.15 -5.10 -7.28
N LYS A 60 -9.41 -5.41 -8.54
CA LYS A 60 -8.74 -6.50 -9.26
C LYS A 60 -7.70 -5.91 -10.19
N GLN A 61 -6.46 -6.31 -10.01
CA GLN A 61 -5.33 -5.76 -10.74
C GLN A 61 -4.45 -6.87 -11.30
N TYR A 62 -3.93 -6.66 -12.54
CA TYR A 62 -2.92 -7.55 -13.09
C TYR A 62 -1.55 -7.22 -12.55
N ARG A 63 -0.93 -8.15 -11.85
CA ARG A 63 0.42 -8.01 -11.31
C ARG A 63 1.43 -8.76 -12.19
N HIS A 64 2.06 -8.01 -13.10
CA HIS A 64 3.00 -8.59 -14.07
C HIS A 64 4.13 -9.40 -13.41
N ALA A 65 4.64 -8.95 -12.27
CA ALA A 65 5.73 -9.64 -11.55
C ALA A 65 5.37 -11.07 -11.11
N ILE A 66 4.08 -11.34 -10.87
CA ILE A 66 3.59 -12.68 -10.52
C ILE A 66 2.76 -13.31 -11.63
N GLY A 67 2.59 -12.63 -12.78
CA GLY A 67 1.96 -13.13 -13.99
C GLY A 67 0.46 -13.43 -13.87
N ARG A 68 -0.26 -12.77 -12.97
CA ARG A 68 -1.69 -13.05 -12.72
C ARG A 68 -2.47 -11.84 -12.22
N TYR A 69 -3.81 -11.92 -12.35
CA TYR A 69 -4.71 -11.05 -11.62
C TYR A 69 -4.82 -11.47 -10.16
N THR A 70 -4.99 -10.51 -9.27
CA THR A 70 -5.29 -10.72 -7.86
C THR A 70 -6.30 -9.68 -7.38
N TRP A 71 -7.13 -10.05 -6.41
CA TRP A 71 -7.97 -9.12 -5.69
C TRP A 71 -7.15 -8.50 -4.54
N GLU A 72 -7.18 -7.18 -4.43
CA GLU A 72 -6.37 -6.41 -3.50
C GLU A 72 -7.20 -5.29 -2.89
N ILE A 73 -6.79 -4.75 -1.76
CA ILE A 73 -7.24 -3.42 -1.32
C ILE A 73 -6.48 -2.35 -2.11
N PRO A 74 -7.09 -1.20 -2.40
CA PRO A 74 -6.48 -0.09 -3.12
C PRO A 74 -5.16 0.35 -2.52
N ALA A 75 -4.18 0.68 -3.37
CA ALA A 75 -2.88 1.15 -2.93
C ALA A 75 -2.11 1.84 -4.05
N GLY A 76 -1.45 2.95 -3.74
CA GLY A 76 -0.62 3.65 -4.71
C GLY A 76 0.60 4.33 -4.12
N GLY A 77 1.50 4.74 -5.00
CA GLY A 77 2.77 5.35 -4.63
C GLY A 77 2.62 6.81 -4.17
N LEU A 78 3.44 7.21 -3.22
CA LEU A 78 3.56 8.61 -2.81
C LEU A 78 4.26 9.43 -3.91
N LYS A 79 3.70 10.57 -4.24
CA LYS A 79 4.34 11.58 -5.11
C LYS A 79 5.33 12.41 -4.27
N PRO A 80 6.40 12.95 -4.87
CA PRO A 80 7.38 13.76 -4.14
C PRO A 80 6.74 14.92 -3.37
N GLY A 81 6.88 14.91 -2.03
CA GLY A 81 6.35 15.96 -1.16
C GLY A 81 4.84 15.90 -0.91
N GLU A 82 4.16 14.84 -1.37
CA GLU A 82 2.73 14.64 -1.13
C GLU A 82 2.46 14.30 0.34
N ASP A 83 1.40 14.89 0.90
CA ASP A 83 0.90 14.50 2.21
C ASP A 83 0.30 13.10 2.16
N VAL A 84 0.63 12.27 3.13
CA VAL A 84 0.26 10.85 3.14
C VAL A 84 -1.27 10.63 3.18
N ALA A 85 -1.99 11.45 3.95
CA ALA A 85 -3.45 11.33 4.01
C ALA A 85 -4.11 11.86 2.72
N ALA A 86 -3.53 12.91 2.11
CA ALA A 86 -3.98 13.40 0.81
C ALA A 86 -3.76 12.33 -0.28
N ALA A 87 -2.62 11.65 -0.29
CA ALA A 87 -2.34 10.52 -1.18
C ALA A 87 -3.37 9.40 -1.01
N ALA A 88 -3.70 9.03 0.24
CA ALA A 88 -4.71 8.00 0.50
C ALA A 88 -6.10 8.38 -0.02
N GLY A 89 -6.49 9.66 0.10
CA GLY A 89 -7.74 10.17 -0.45
C GLY A 89 -7.78 10.12 -1.98
N ARG A 90 -6.68 10.53 -2.63
CA ARG A 90 -6.51 10.50 -4.07
C ARG A 90 -6.58 9.08 -4.62
N GLU A 91 -5.81 8.15 -4.08
CA GLU A 91 -5.80 6.74 -4.51
C GLU A 91 -7.18 6.06 -4.29
N CYS A 92 -7.88 6.39 -3.18
CA CYS A 92 -9.23 5.91 -2.97
C CYS A 92 -10.17 6.38 -4.10
N GLN A 93 -10.04 7.62 -4.55
CA GLN A 93 -10.85 8.14 -5.64
C GLN A 93 -10.42 7.57 -7.00
N GLU A 94 -9.12 7.44 -7.27
CA GLU A 94 -8.57 6.91 -8.53
C GLU A 94 -8.96 5.45 -8.74
N GLU A 95 -8.76 4.58 -7.75
CA GLU A 95 -8.98 3.14 -7.90
C GLU A 95 -10.41 2.67 -7.55
N VAL A 96 -11.08 3.34 -6.59
CA VAL A 96 -12.43 2.95 -6.14
C VAL A 96 -13.54 3.81 -6.75
N GLY A 97 -13.19 5.01 -7.25
CA GLY A 97 -14.17 5.98 -7.75
C GLY A 97 -14.99 6.66 -6.65
N MET A 98 -14.56 6.57 -5.39
CA MET A 98 -15.29 7.10 -4.23
C MET A 98 -14.41 8.05 -3.41
N ILE A 99 -15.05 9.06 -2.85
CA ILE A 99 -14.41 9.97 -1.88
C ILE A 99 -14.67 9.47 -0.47
N ALA A 100 -13.58 9.34 0.30
CA ALA A 100 -13.66 9.03 1.72
C ALA A 100 -13.83 10.33 2.53
N GLU A 101 -14.92 10.43 3.30
CA GLU A 101 -15.15 11.57 4.20
C GLU A 101 -14.26 11.49 5.46
N ARG A 102 -13.76 10.30 5.78
CA ARG A 102 -12.85 10.05 6.89
C ARG A 102 -11.78 9.05 6.50
N LEU A 103 -10.53 9.43 6.74
CA LEU A 103 -9.34 8.59 6.63
C LEU A 103 -8.74 8.43 8.03
N GLU A 104 -8.75 7.22 8.57
CA GLU A 104 -8.22 6.89 9.88
C GLU A 104 -6.92 6.10 9.72
N PRO A 105 -5.77 6.61 10.23
CA PRO A 105 -4.50 5.91 10.11
C PRO A 105 -4.51 4.62 10.93
N LEU A 106 -4.13 3.52 10.30
CA LEU A 106 -4.01 2.19 10.92
C LEU A 106 -2.56 1.83 11.27
N GLY A 107 -1.60 2.60 10.80
CA GLY A 107 -0.17 2.41 11.04
C GLY A 107 0.66 2.37 9.76
N SER A 108 1.99 2.26 9.94
CA SER A 108 2.96 2.19 8.85
C SER A 108 3.82 0.95 9.00
N PHE A 109 4.07 0.25 7.91
CA PHE A 109 4.78 -1.03 7.92
C PHE A 109 5.68 -1.19 6.69
N PHE A 110 6.72 -1.99 6.83
CA PHE A 110 7.65 -2.33 5.76
C PHE A 110 7.34 -3.75 5.25
N PRO A 111 6.91 -3.96 3.99
CA PRO A 111 6.56 -5.29 3.47
C PRO A 111 7.79 -6.20 3.32
N THR A 112 8.93 -5.64 2.94
CA THR A 112 10.16 -6.39 2.66
C THR A 112 11.42 -5.72 3.21
N PRO A 113 11.52 -5.48 4.55
CA PRO A 113 12.58 -4.66 5.14
C PRO A 113 13.98 -5.29 5.02
N GLY A 114 14.08 -6.52 4.52
CA GLY A 114 15.37 -7.18 4.29
C GLY A 114 16.16 -6.58 3.13
N TYR A 115 15.52 -5.92 2.17
CA TYR A 115 16.17 -5.35 1.00
C TYR A 115 15.46 -4.12 0.40
N CYS A 116 14.26 -3.79 0.84
CA CYS A 116 13.50 -2.65 0.34
C CYS A 116 13.10 -1.75 1.51
N ASP A 117 13.17 -0.44 1.29
CA ASP A 117 12.76 0.58 2.26
C ASP A 117 11.36 1.14 1.98
N GLU A 118 10.55 0.47 1.14
CA GLU A 118 9.16 0.85 0.97
C GLU A 118 8.45 0.87 2.31
N GLU A 119 7.97 2.04 2.74
CA GLU A 119 7.08 2.20 3.87
C GLU A 119 5.64 2.30 3.37
N MET A 120 4.78 1.37 3.80
CA MET A 120 3.36 1.34 3.48
C MET A 120 2.55 1.97 4.61
N HIS A 121 1.82 3.06 4.30
CA HIS A 121 0.96 3.77 5.24
C HIS A 121 -0.48 3.32 5.07
N PHE A 122 -1.03 2.64 6.07
CA PHE A 122 -2.37 2.04 6.03
C PHE A 122 -3.43 3.00 6.57
N PHE A 123 -4.55 3.10 5.86
CA PHE A 123 -5.71 3.90 6.24
C PHE A 123 -7.01 3.10 6.14
N LEU A 124 -7.89 3.28 7.12
CA LEU A 124 -9.29 2.93 7.00
C LEU A 124 -10.02 4.11 6.35
N ALA A 125 -10.67 3.87 5.21
CA ALA A 125 -11.51 4.86 4.54
C ALA A 125 -12.99 4.58 4.82
N ALA A 126 -13.68 5.57 5.40
CA ALA A 126 -15.08 5.46 5.76
C ALA A 126 -15.88 6.69 5.34
N GLY A 127 -17.22 6.58 5.33
CA GLY A 127 -18.08 7.63 4.80
C GLY A 127 -17.90 7.77 3.29
N LEU A 128 -17.77 6.63 2.59
CA LEU A 128 -17.56 6.61 1.15
C LEU A 128 -18.79 7.18 0.43
N ARG A 129 -18.55 8.12 -0.47
CA ARG A 129 -19.56 8.74 -1.31
C ARG A 129 -19.07 8.94 -2.74
N PRO A 130 -19.95 8.98 -3.74
CA PRO A 130 -19.57 9.40 -5.09
C PRO A 130 -19.03 10.85 -5.11
N PRO A 131 -18.12 11.17 -6.04
CA PRO A 131 -17.69 12.54 -6.31
C PRO A 131 -18.87 13.46 -6.64
N ARG A 132 -18.79 14.74 -6.28
CA ARG A 132 -19.77 15.80 -6.54
C ARG A 132 -19.07 16.98 -7.23
N ASP A 133 -19.88 17.87 -7.82
CA ASP A 133 -19.36 19.11 -8.37
C ASP A 133 -18.59 19.90 -7.31
N GLY A 134 -17.35 20.27 -7.63
CA GLY A 134 -16.43 20.98 -6.74
C GLY A 134 -15.47 20.09 -5.93
N ASP A 135 -15.61 18.78 -5.96
CA ASP A 135 -14.57 17.88 -5.46
C ASP A 135 -13.34 17.90 -6.39
N ALA A 136 -12.17 17.58 -5.86
CA ALA A 136 -10.99 17.44 -6.68
C ALA A 136 -11.17 16.29 -7.69
N GLU A 137 -10.79 16.54 -8.95
CA GLU A 137 -10.79 15.48 -9.95
C GLU A 137 -9.58 14.57 -9.74
N ALA A 138 -9.83 13.26 -9.68
CA ALA A 138 -8.81 12.24 -9.70
C ALA A 138 -9.22 11.22 -10.77
N HIS A 139 -8.26 10.86 -11.59
CA HIS A 139 -8.46 9.94 -12.71
C HIS A 139 -7.58 8.73 -12.52
N GLN A 140 -8.14 7.57 -12.83
CA GLN A 140 -7.40 6.33 -12.95
C GLN A 140 -6.23 6.49 -13.92
N ASP A 141 -5.10 5.91 -13.63
CA ASP A 141 -3.97 5.89 -14.56
C ASP A 141 -4.36 5.13 -15.85
N GLU A 142 -3.92 5.62 -17.02
CA GLU A 142 -4.31 5.07 -18.33
C GLU A 142 -3.92 3.59 -18.53
N ASP A 143 -2.97 3.09 -17.74
CA ASP A 143 -2.46 1.73 -17.76
C ASP A 143 -3.14 0.81 -16.73
N GLU A 144 -4.17 1.29 -16.01
CA GLU A 144 -4.92 0.54 -15.01
C GLU A 144 -6.31 0.13 -15.54
N ASP A 145 -6.54 -1.18 -15.66
CA ASP A 145 -7.86 -1.80 -15.90
C ASP A 145 -8.36 -2.37 -14.56
N ILE A 146 -9.07 -1.52 -13.80
CA ILE A 146 -9.51 -1.86 -12.43
C ILE A 146 -10.98 -2.24 -12.41
N GLU A 147 -11.25 -3.49 -12.00
CA GLU A 147 -12.58 -3.99 -11.64
C GLU A 147 -12.73 -3.91 -10.11
N THR A 148 -13.84 -3.38 -9.61
CA THR A 148 -14.12 -3.30 -8.18
C THR A 148 -15.14 -4.32 -7.72
N ARG A 149 -15.04 -4.79 -6.47
CA ARG A 149 -16.00 -5.71 -5.84
C ARG A 149 -16.16 -5.41 -4.36
N GLU A 150 -17.41 -5.32 -3.90
CA GLU A 150 -17.71 -5.24 -2.48
C GLU A 150 -17.84 -6.64 -1.88
N VAL A 151 -17.16 -6.89 -0.77
CA VAL A 151 -17.17 -8.16 -0.05
C VAL A 151 -17.26 -7.94 1.46
N SER A 152 -17.91 -8.87 2.17
CA SER A 152 -17.84 -8.86 3.63
C SER A 152 -16.45 -9.24 4.13
N PHE A 153 -16.09 -8.86 5.36
CA PHE A 153 -14.83 -9.31 5.99
C PHE A 153 -14.73 -10.83 6.06
N ALA A 154 -15.86 -11.53 6.28
CA ALA A 154 -15.89 -13.00 6.29
C ALA A 154 -15.58 -13.60 4.91
N GLU A 155 -16.16 -13.04 3.84
CA GLU A 155 -15.89 -13.44 2.47
C GLU A 155 -14.42 -13.15 2.10
N LEU A 156 -13.91 -11.98 2.46
CA LEU A 156 -12.52 -11.61 2.21
C LEU A 156 -11.53 -12.58 2.90
N ARG A 157 -11.81 -12.98 4.15
CA ARG A 157 -11.02 -14.02 4.82
C ARG A 157 -11.08 -15.37 4.07
N ALA A 158 -12.24 -15.74 3.53
CA ALA A 158 -12.38 -16.95 2.71
C ALA A 158 -11.58 -16.84 1.40
N MET A 159 -11.58 -15.69 0.74
CA MET A 159 -10.78 -15.41 -0.46
C MET A 159 -9.26 -15.50 -0.17
N ILE A 160 -8.81 -14.99 0.98
CA ILE A 160 -7.42 -15.14 1.45
C ILE A 160 -7.08 -16.61 1.66
N ALA A 161 -7.92 -17.34 2.40
CA ALA A 161 -7.71 -18.77 2.67
C ALA A 161 -7.78 -19.62 1.40
N GLY A 162 -8.60 -19.24 0.42
CA GLY A 162 -8.75 -19.89 -0.88
C GLY A 162 -7.66 -19.54 -1.91
N GLY A 163 -6.79 -18.55 -1.63
CA GLY A 163 -5.73 -18.11 -2.54
C GLY A 163 -6.18 -17.25 -3.71
N GLU A 164 -7.36 -16.66 -3.65
CA GLU A 164 -7.81 -15.62 -4.58
C GLU A 164 -7.13 -14.28 -4.26
N VAL A 165 -6.95 -14.00 -2.98
CA VAL A 165 -6.15 -12.90 -2.45
C VAL A 165 -4.79 -13.46 -2.02
N VAL A 166 -3.73 -12.99 -2.66
CA VAL A 166 -2.35 -13.43 -2.38
C VAL A 166 -1.43 -12.26 -2.04
N ASP A 167 -1.99 -11.09 -1.99
CA ASP A 167 -1.32 -9.85 -1.72
C ASP A 167 -1.22 -9.59 -0.21
N LEU A 168 0.01 -9.46 0.30
CA LEU A 168 0.27 -9.35 1.74
C LEU A 168 -0.27 -8.03 2.33
N LYS A 169 -0.27 -6.91 1.58
CA LYS A 169 -0.84 -5.65 2.07
C LYS A 169 -2.33 -5.77 2.34
N THR A 170 -3.06 -6.54 1.50
CA THR A 170 -4.48 -6.83 1.71
C THR A 170 -4.70 -7.66 2.97
N VAL A 171 -3.91 -8.70 3.20
CA VAL A 171 -3.98 -9.52 4.42
C VAL A 171 -3.74 -8.68 5.66
N ALA A 172 -2.70 -7.83 5.64
CA ALA A 172 -2.38 -6.93 6.77
C ALA A 172 -3.48 -5.88 6.99
N GLY A 173 -3.93 -5.23 5.91
CA GLY A 173 -4.94 -4.18 5.97
C GLY A 173 -6.28 -4.67 6.55
N VAL A 174 -6.71 -5.88 6.15
CA VAL A 174 -7.91 -6.52 6.71
C VAL A 174 -7.79 -6.72 8.22
N ALA A 175 -6.69 -7.29 8.68
CA ALA A 175 -6.45 -7.53 10.10
C ALA A 175 -6.43 -6.22 10.92
N LEU A 176 -5.79 -5.16 10.39
CA LEU A 176 -5.75 -3.85 11.01
C LEU A 176 -7.14 -3.20 11.08
N ALA A 177 -7.91 -3.28 9.99
CA ALA A 177 -9.25 -2.70 9.92
C ALA A 177 -10.26 -3.45 10.81
N GLU A 178 -10.17 -4.77 10.93
CA GLU A 178 -11.00 -5.56 11.85
C GLU A 178 -10.77 -5.13 13.30
N LYS A 179 -9.51 -4.93 13.69
CA LYS A 179 -9.16 -4.41 15.02
C LYS A 179 -9.74 -3.03 15.27
N ALA A 180 -9.58 -2.11 14.34
CA ALA A 180 -10.09 -0.74 14.44
C ALA A 180 -11.63 -0.68 14.53
N ASN A 181 -12.33 -1.60 13.87
CA ASN A 181 -13.79 -1.69 13.87
C ASN A 181 -14.36 -2.55 15.02
N GLY A 182 -13.54 -3.08 15.94
CA GLY A 182 -13.98 -3.96 17.02
C GLY A 182 -14.60 -5.28 16.51
N LEU A 183 -14.10 -5.80 15.38
CA LEU A 183 -14.54 -7.05 14.75
C LEU A 183 -13.64 -8.24 15.11
N GLU A 184 -12.74 -8.06 16.07
CA GLU A 184 -11.92 -9.17 16.61
C GLU A 184 -12.83 -10.20 17.29
N HIS A 185 -12.68 -11.46 16.92
CA HIS A 185 -13.35 -12.62 17.51
C HIS A 185 -12.43 -13.36 18.48
#